data_ced8da8badfed14770073815494081e4
#
_entry.id   ced8da8badfed14770073815494081e4
#
_cell.length_a   1.000
_cell.length_b   1.000
_cell.length_c   1.000
_cell.angle_alpha   90.00
_cell.angle_beta   90.00
_cell.angle_gamma   90.00
#
_symmetry.space_group_name_H-M   'P 1'
#
loop_
_entity.id
_entity.type
_entity.pdbx_description
1 polymer ?
#
loop_
_entity_poly.entity_id
_entity_poly.type
_entity_poly.pdbx_seq_one_letter_code
_entity_poly.pdbx_strand_id
1 'polypeptide(L)'
;MKVVFTMGGITHYLSPLLDNVVRKGVDVVMVIPSVKDNQTIGKGVKLVNNEALYQVRYSEIKQGWYGKTILTDLKTILNEEKPDIVVLGWPYFLQYFFDRQLRLLIKENNIKLIIREIPFQVPPFGQLSYFKENPVYDENMILQSRGMSFFIRALCTMYIRKFVYKHADATINYASCAYDILPSYGVNKDKIFVTYNTPNTESLIRLREKVLSAPPLLEKKQRILHIGRLVKWKRVDLLIDAYAKICPNYPDSELTIIGNGPEMENLQYQAENLGLTGRVVFVGAIYDPFTLGQYMHESSIYVLAGMGGLSINEAMCYSLPVICSVCDGTEKDLIQDGVNGYYFESGNADSLAKSIEYLLRNPQMMKAFGDVSLKKIQEEINLDTVS
;
A
#
# COMPACT_ATOMS: atom_id res chain seq x y z
N MET A 1 6.45 -24.07 14.45
CA MET A 1 6.58 -23.84 13.00
C MET A 1 7.55 -22.69 12.79
N LYS A 2 8.58 -22.90 11.96
CA LYS A 2 9.57 -21.87 11.64
C LYS A 2 9.41 -21.39 10.20
N VAL A 3 9.38 -20.08 10.01
CA VAL A 3 9.21 -19.43 8.68
C VAL A 3 10.39 -18.53 8.38
N VAL A 4 11.04 -18.74 7.24
CA VAL A 4 12.03 -17.80 6.68
C VAL A 4 11.33 -16.89 5.68
N PHE A 5 11.42 -15.59 5.90
CA PHE A 5 10.77 -14.57 5.09
C PHE A 5 11.80 -13.69 4.39
N THR A 6 11.76 -13.54 3.06
CA THR A 6 12.70 -12.70 2.31
C THR A 6 12.11 -11.35 1.97
N MET A 7 12.84 -10.27 2.25
CA MET A 7 12.45 -8.88 1.93
C MET A 7 13.68 -8.05 1.58
N GLY A 8 13.44 -6.92 0.93
CA GLY A 8 14.48 -5.92 0.64
C GLY A 8 14.87 -5.06 1.85
N GLY A 9 14.18 -5.20 2.97
CA GLY A 9 14.42 -4.49 4.22
C GLY A 9 13.20 -4.53 5.15
N ILE A 10 13.37 -4.08 6.38
CA ILE A 10 12.31 -4.03 7.40
C ILE A 10 11.44 -2.80 7.16
N THR A 11 10.25 -3.00 6.60
CA THR A 11 9.32 -1.91 6.33
C THR A 11 8.39 -1.66 7.51
N HIS A 12 8.01 -0.40 7.73
CA HIS A 12 7.15 0.02 8.85
C HIS A 12 5.75 -0.62 8.84
N TYR A 13 5.27 -1.10 7.70
CA TYR A 13 3.95 -1.74 7.58
C TYR A 13 4.01 -3.27 7.70
N LEU A 14 5.13 -3.91 7.31
CA LEU A 14 5.27 -5.36 7.39
C LEU A 14 5.77 -5.82 8.77
N SER A 15 6.63 -5.03 9.43
CA SER A 15 7.19 -5.39 10.73
C SER A 15 6.10 -5.67 11.78
N PRO A 16 5.07 -4.82 11.97
CA PRO A 16 3.99 -5.11 12.91
C PRO A 16 3.20 -6.38 12.58
N LEU A 17 3.03 -6.69 11.29
CA LEU A 17 2.38 -7.92 10.85
C LEU A 17 3.17 -9.15 11.28
N LEU A 18 4.48 -9.15 11.04
CA LEU A 18 5.34 -10.27 11.43
C LEU A 18 5.48 -10.40 12.95
N ASP A 19 5.52 -9.29 13.67
CA ASP A 19 5.47 -9.30 15.15
C ASP A 19 4.19 -9.97 15.66
N ASN A 20 3.05 -9.73 14.99
CA ASN A 20 1.79 -10.38 15.36
C ASN A 20 1.79 -11.87 15.03
N VAL A 21 2.38 -12.26 13.90
CA VAL A 21 2.60 -13.68 13.55
C VAL A 21 3.47 -14.38 14.61
N VAL A 22 4.53 -13.71 15.12
CA VAL A 22 5.35 -14.24 16.22
C VAL A 22 4.53 -14.40 17.51
N ARG A 23 3.70 -13.41 17.86
CA ARG A 23 2.80 -13.50 19.04
C ARG A 23 1.81 -14.67 18.93
N LYS A 24 1.44 -15.07 17.72
CA LYS A 24 0.62 -16.27 17.44
C LYS A 24 1.41 -17.59 17.50
N GLY A 25 2.68 -17.55 17.93
CA GLY A 25 3.51 -18.73 18.18
C GLY A 25 4.28 -19.25 16.97
N VAL A 26 4.47 -18.45 15.94
CA VAL A 26 5.30 -18.78 14.78
C VAL A 26 6.71 -18.21 14.97
N ASP A 27 7.73 -19.04 14.80
CA ASP A 27 9.13 -18.61 14.79
C ASP A 27 9.45 -18.00 13.41
N VAL A 28 9.72 -16.69 13.36
CA VAL A 28 9.96 -15.96 12.11
C VAL A 28 11.41 -15.51 12.02
N VAL A 29 12.05 -15.82 10.91
CA VAL A 29 13.39 -15.33 10.53
C VAL A 29 13.26 -14.50 9.27
N MET A 30 13.53 -13.20 9.35
CA MET A 30 13.53 -12.31 8.19
C MET A 30 14.94 -12.23 7.59
N VAL A 31 15.07 -12.58 6.32
CA VAL A 31 16.33 -12.45 5.55
C VAL A 31 16.27 -11.20 4.69
N ILE A 32 17.19 -10.28 4.94
CA ILE A 32 17.29 -9.00 4.23
C ILE A 32 18.72 -8.78 3.70
N PRO A 33 18.89 -7.95 2.66
CA PRO A 33 20.20 -7.50 2.19
C PRO A 33 21.01 -6.82 3.30
N SER A 34 22.32 -7.13 3.38
CA SER A 34 23.28 -6.44 4.26
C SER A 34 23.44 -4.96 3.91
N VAL A 35 23.22 -4.60 2.63
CA VAL A 35 23.25 -3.23 2.11
C VAL A 35 21.89 -2.88 1.55
N LYS A 36 21.42 -1.65 1.79
CA LYS A 36 20.13 -1.16 1.30
C LYS A 36 19.97 -1.40 -0.21
N ASP A 37 19.03 -2.26 -0.58
CA ASP A 37 18.69 -2.51 -1.97
C ASP A 37 17.53 -1.61 -2.43
N ASN A 38 17.87 -0.56 -3.15
CA ASN A 38 16.88 0.38 -3.71
C ASN A 38 16.01 -0.22 -4.84
N GLN A 39 16.29 -1.45 -5.31
CA GLN A 39 15.47 -2.12 -6.33
C GLN A 39 14.26 -2.83 -5.74
N THR A 40 14.31 -3.18 -4.45
CA THR A 40 13.28 -3.98 -3.77
C THR A 40 12.38 -3.17 -2.85
N ILE A 41 12.82 -1.98 -2.47
CA ILE A 41 12.06 -1.09 -1.59
C ILE A 41 11.75 0.20 -2.34
N GLY A 42 10.48 0.57 -2.39
CA GLY A 42 10.04 1.81 -3.03
C GLY A 42 10.69 3.06 -2.40
N LYS A 43 10.95 4.08 -3.23
CA LYS A 43 11.42 5.37 -2.73
C LYS A 43 10.42 5.93 -1.69
N GLY A 44 10.92 6.34 -0.54
CA GLY A 44 10.10 6.93 0.54
C GLY A 44 9.49 5.93 1.52
N VAL A 45 9.69 4.62 1.35
CA VAL A 45 9.33 3.65 2.38
C VAL A 45 10.27 3.80 3.57
N LYS A 46 9.72 4.03 4.76
CA LYS A 46 10.48 4.06 6.01
C LYS A 46 10.95 2.64 6.34
N LEU A 47 12.26 2.49 6.52
CA LEU A 47 12.84 1.31 7.15
C LEU A 47 12.85 1.52 8.65
N VAL A 48 12.57 0.47 9.39
CA VAL A 48 12.52 0.50 10.84
C VAL A 48 13.73 -0.28 11.35
N ASN A 49 14.48 0.33 12.25
CA ASN A 49 15.58 -0.32 12.98
C ASN A 49 15.13 -0.69 14.40
N ASN A 50 13.90 -1.20 14.55
CA ASN A 50 13.30 -1.41 15.85
C ASN A 50 13.53 -2.82 16.38
N GLU A 51 13.30 -2.97 17.67
CA GLU A 51 13.19 -4.23 18.40
C GLU A 51 12.06 -5.09 17.83
N ALA A 52 12.33 -5.75 16.70
CA ALA A 52 11.42 -6.71 16.11
C ALA A 52 11.35 -7.96 17.01
N LEU A 53 10.17 -8.56 17.14
CA LEU A 53 10.01 -9.82 17.86
C LEU A 53 10.57 -11.03 17.11
N TYR A 54 10.85 -10.87 15.82
CA TYR A 54 11.42 -11.88 14.94
C TYR A 54 12.92 -11.71 14.77
N GLN A 55 13.60 -12.79 14.45
CA GLN A 55 15.03 -12.78 14.15
C GLN A 55 15.29 -12.15 12.78
N VAL A 56 16.38 -11.36 12.66
CA VAL A 56 16.84 -10.79 11.39
C VAL A 56 18.17 -11.41 11.01
N ARG A 57 18.26 -11.92 9.78
CA ARG A 57 19.48 -12.43 9.17
C ARG A 57 19.83 -11.56 7.96
N TYR A 58 21.07 -11.16 7.90
CA TYR A 58 21.61 -10.38 6.80
C TYR A 58 22.23 -11.30 5.77
N SER A 59 21.99 -11.05 4.49
CA SER A 59 22.64 -11.73 3.37
C SER A 59 23.41 -10.73 2.54
N GLU A 60 24.61 -11.10 2.14
CA GLU A 60 25.31 -10.40 1.08
C GLU A 60 24.48 -10.46 -0.21
N ILE A 61 24.65 -9.47 -1.06
CA ILE A 61 23.92 -9.37 -2.32
C ILE A 61 24.85 -9.30 -3.52
N LYS A 62 24.39 -9.87 -4.62
CA LYS A 62 24.99 -9.66 -5.94
C LYS A 62 23.90 -9.43 -6.97
N GLN A 63 24.29 -8.81 -8.08
CA GLN A 63 23.40 -8.68 -9.23
C GLN A 63 23.45 -9.97 -10.06
N GLY A 64 22.29 -10.61 -10.23
CA GLY A 64 22.17 -11.74 -11.14
C GLY A 64 22.33 -11.32 -12.60
N TRP A 65 22.66 -12.24 -13.47
CA TRP A 65 22.77 -12.00 -14.91
C TRP A 65 21.47 -11.47 -15.55
N TYR A 66 20.34 -11.70 -14.89
CA TYR A 66 19.02 -11.18 -15.27
C TYR A 66 18.73 -9.77 -14.70
N GLY A 67 19.74 -9.09 -14.15
CA GLY A 67 19.65 -7.70 -13.71
C GLY A 67 18.86 -7.46 -12.42
N LYS A 68 18.66 -8.50 -11.60
CA LYS A 68 17.98 -8.40 -10.30
C LYS A 68 18.84 -8.90 -9.16
N THR A 69 18.57 -8.39 -7.96
CA THR A 69 19.29 -8.74 -6.73
C THR A 69 19.12 -10.21 -6.37
N ILE A 70 20.22 -10.84 -5.97
CA ILE A 70 20.30 -12.20 -5.44
C ILE A 70 20.82 -12.12 -4.00
N LEU A 71 20.18 -12.85 -3.08
CA LEU A 71 20.67 -13.09 -1.73
C LEU A 71 21.66 -14.26 -1.76
N THR A 72 22.97 -13.98 -1.61
CA THR A 72 24.02 -14.99 -1.80
C THR A 72 24.01 -16.05 -0.72
N ASP A 73 23.65 -15.68 0.50
CA ASP A 73 23.69 -16.54 1.68
C ASP A 73 22.36 -17.28 1.94
N LEU A 74 21.35 -17.08 1.08
CA LEU A 74 20.01 -17.66 1.30
C LEU A 74 20.06 -19.17 1.51
N LYS A 75 20.86 -19.92 0.73
CA LYS A 75 21.00 -21.38 0.87
C LYS A 75 21.65 -21.79 2.19
N THR A 76 22.68 -21.06 2.61
CA THR A 76 23.35 -21.27 3.90
C THR A 76 22.39 -21.01 5.04
N ILE A 77 21.66 -19.90 4.99
CA ILE A 77 20.66 -19.53 5.99
C ILE A 77 19.56 -20.60 6.08
N LEU A 78 19.03 -21.08 4.95
CA LEU A 78 18.00 -22.13 4.95
C LEU A 78 18.52 -23.46 5.55
N ASN A 79 19.79 -23.83 5.32
CA ASN A 79 20.41 -25.01 5.92
C ASN A 79 20.62 -24.87 7.44
N GLU A 80 20.99 -23.67 7.92
CA GLU A 80 21.19 -23.39 9.33
C GLU A 80 19.85 -23.32 10.10
N GLU A 81 18.88 -22.56 9.55
CA GLU A 81 17.59 -22.31 10.20
C GLU A 81 16.62 -23.51 10.11
N LYS A 82 16.76 -24.36 9.08
CA LYS A 82 15.89 -25.51 8.81
C LYS A 82 14.42 -25.17 8.94
N PRO A 83 13.91 -24.19 8.17
CA PRO A 83 12.55 -23.73 8.31
C PRO A 83 11.55 -24.76 7.76
N ASP A 84 10.32 -24.72 8.28
CA ASP A 84 9.18 -25.43 7.71
C ASP A 84 8.69 -24.76 6.43
N ILE A 85 8.81 -23.41 6.37
CA ILE A 85 8.29 -22.59 5.28
C ILE A 85 9.34 -21.56 4.87
N VAL A 86 9.48 -21.34 3.56
CA VAL A 86 10.19 -20.19 2.99
C VAL A 86 9.24 -19.31 2.19
N VAL A 87 9.21 -18.02 2.48
CA VAL A 87 8.43 -17.01 1.76
C VAL A 87 9.35 -16.18 0.88
N LEU A 88 9.18 -16.29 -0.44
CA LEU A 88 9.95 -15.55 -1.42
C LEU A 88 9.08 -14.48 -2.08
N GLY A 89 9.49 -13.22 -1.94
CA GLY A 89 8.88 -12.10 -2.67
C GLY A 89 9.66 -11.73 -3.93
N TRP A 90 9.13 -10.78 -4.70
CA TRP A 90 9.87 -10.15 -5.79
C TRP A 90 11.07 -9.35 -5.23
N PRO A 91 12.26 -9.47 -5.83
CA PRO A 91 12.65 -10.29 -6.98
C PRO A 91 13.21 -11.68 -6.62
N TYR A 92 13.21 -12.08 -5.34
CA TYR A 92 13.92 -13.26 -4.82
C TYR A 92 13.36 -14.59 -5.35
N PHE A 93 12.08 -14.66 -5.75
CA PHE A 93 11.57 -15.87 -6.39
C PHE A 93 12.22 -16.13 -7.77
N LEU A 94 12.83 -15.12 -8.40
CA LEU A 94 13.65 -15.35 -9.61
C LEU A 94 14.88 -16.19 -9.27
N GLN A 95 15.46 -16.02 -8.08
CA GLN A 95 16.55 -16.87 -7.62
C GLN A 95 16.10 -18.33 -7.52
N TYR A 96 14.92 -18.60 -6.99
CA TYR A 96 14.35 -19.96 -7.01
C TYR A 96 14.25 -20.53 -8.44
N PHE A 97 13.82 -19.73 -9.40
CA PHE A 97 13.72 -20.17 -10.79
C PHE A 97 15.09 -20.50 -11.40
N PHE A 98 16.09 -19.66 -11.23
CA PHE A 98 17.38 -19.79 -11.87
C PHE A 98 18.38 -20.68 -11.11
N ASP A 99 18.23 -20.87 -9.80
CA ASP A 99 19.13 -21.67 -8.96
C ASP A 99 18.56 -23.08 -8.71
N ARG A 100 19.06 -24.05 -9.49
CA ARG A 100 18.67 -25.47 -9.31
C ARG A 100 19.00 -26.00 -7.92
N GLN A 101 20.14 -25.57 -7.33
CA GLN A 101 20.56 -26.05 -6.01
C GLN A 101 19.62 -25.55 -4.92
N LEU A 102 19.14 -24.31 -5.03
CA LEU A 102 18.11 -23.78 -4.11
C LEU A 102 16.82 -24.59 -4.20
N ARG A 103 16.36 -24.94 -5.43
CA ARG A 103 15.18 -25.79 -5.60
C ARG A 103 15.35 -27.19 -4.98
N LEU A 104 16.53 -27.81 -5.18
CA LEU A 104 16.82 -29.12 -4.60
C LEU A 104 16.85 -29.05 -3.08
N LEU A 105 17.51 -28.05 -2.50
CA LEU A 105 17.57 -27.83 -1.06
C LEU A 105 16.16 -27.70 -0.45
N ILE A 106 15.30 -26.87 -1.05
CA ILE A 106 13.91 -26.68 -0.60
C ILE A 106 13.14 -28.01 -0.65
N LYS A 107 13.27 -28.75 -1.75
CA LYS A 107 12.59 -30.02 -1.96
C LYS A 107 13.09 -31.14 -1.02
N GLU A 108 14.40 -31.31 -0.89
CA GLU A 108 15.02 -32.38 -0.10
C GLU A 108 14.77 -32.21 1.41
N ASN A 109 14.66 -30.96 1.87
CA ASN A 109 14.33 -30.66 3.26
C ASN A 109 12.83 -30.52 3.54
N ASN A 110 11.95 -30.82 2.57
CA ASN A 110 10.50 -30.68 2.68
C ASN A 110 10.03 -29.27 3.08
N ILE A 111 10.79 -28.22 2.72
CA ILE A 111 10.44 -26.83 3.02
C ILE A 111 9.28 -26.43 2.12
N LYS A 112 8.20 -25.90 2.69
CA LYS A 112 7.07 -25.37 1.93
C LYS A 112 7.45 -24.03 1.29
N LEU A 113 7.16 -23.90 -0.01
CA LEU A 113 7.43 -22.67 -0.75
C LEU A 113 6.17 -21.81 -0.84
N ILE A 114 6.25 -20.61 -0.29
CA ILE A 114 5.19 -19.59 -0.44
C ILE A 114 5.74 -18.43 -1.25
N ILE A 115 4.96 -17.94 -2.19
CA ILE A 115 5.31 -16.76 -2.98
C ILE A 115 4.48 -15.56 -2.52
N ARG A 116 5.18 -14.47 -2.19
CA ARG A 116 4.54 -13.19 -1.86
C ARG A 116 4.56 -12.26 -3.06
N GLU A 117 3.38 -11.79 -3.49
CA GLU A 117 3.22 -10.96 -4.67
C GLU A 117 2.43 -9.68 -4.41
N ILE A 118 2.64 -8.73 -5.31
CA ILE A 118 1.84 -7.51 -5.48
C ILE A 118 0.97 -7.71 -6.73
N PRO A 119 -0.24 -8.28 -6.59
CA PRO A 119 -0.97 -8.84 -7.72
C PRO A 119 -1.35 -7.80 -8.78
N PHE A 120 -1.66 -6.57 -8.41
CA PHE A 120 -2.03 -5.52 -9.38
C PHE A 120 -0.87 -5.08 -10.31
N GLN A 121 0.37 -5.50 -10.03
CA GLN A 121 1.51 -5.31 -10.92
C GLN A 121 1.76 -6.53 -11.82
N VAL A 122 0.96 -7.57 -11.67
CA VAL A 122 1.07 -8.82 -12.42
C VAL A 122 -0.06 -8.88 -13.45
N PRO A 123 0.24 -8.86 -14.75
CA PRO A 123 -0.79 -9.05 -15.76
C PRO A 123 -1.33 -10.49 -15.74
N PRO A 124 -2.58 -10.74 -16.09
CA PRO A 124 -3.06 -12.09 -16.32
C PRO A 124 -2.19 -12.80 -17.36
N PHE A 125 -2.00 -14.11 -17.22
CA PHE A 125 -1.08 -14.87 -18.07
C PHE A 125 -1.44 -14.76 -19.55
N GLY A 126 -0.48 -14.35 -20.37
CA GLY A 126 -0.65 -14.18 -21.82
C GLY A 126 -1.30 -12.85 -22.24
N GLN A 127 -1.82 -12.05 -21.32
CA GLN A 127 -2.50 -10.79 -21.63
C GLN A 127 -1.52 -9.60 -21.63
N LEU A 128 -0.74 -9.45 -22.70
CA LEU A 128 0.15 -8.30 -22.85
C LEU A 128 -0.60 -6.97 -23.06
N SER A 129 -1.87 -7.01 -23.52
CA SER A 129 -2.75 -5.84 -23.62
C SER A 129 -2.98 -5.16 -22.27
N TYR A 130 -2.92 -5.92 -21.18
CA TYR A 130 -2.98 -5.40 -19.81
C TYR A 130 -2.09 -4.18 -19.58
N PHE A 131 -0.89 -4.19 -20.14
CA PHE A 131 0.04 -3.08 -20.02
C PHE A 131 -0.37 -1.82 -20.81
N LYS A 132 -1.25 -1.92 -21.78
CA LYS A 132 -1.81 -0.76 -22.50
C LYS A 132 -2.95 -0.15 -21.69
N GLU A 133 -3.78 -0.99 -21.08
CA GLU A 133 -4.93 -0.60 -20.26
C GLU A 133 -4.48 -0.07 -18.90
N ASN A 134 -3.32 -0.54 -18.39
CA ASN A 134 -2.74 -0.13 -17.13
C ASN A 134 -1.37 0.55 -17.36
N PRO A 135 -1.37 1.81 -17.81
CA PRO A 135 -0.14 2.57 -18.01
C PRO A 135 0.57 2.80 -16.66
N VAL A 136 1.89 2.68 -16.65
CA VAL A 136 2.70 2.99 -15.47
C VAL A 136 3.34 4.34 -15.66
N TYR A 137 3.16 5.20 -14.69
CA TYR A 137 3.79 6.50 -14.59
C TYR A 137 4.86 6.49 -13.49
N ASP A 138 5.87 7.32 -13.63
CA ASP A 138 6.81 7.58 -12.54
C ASP A 138 6.24 8.59 -11.53
N GLU A 139 7.01 8.91 -10.50
CA GLU A 139 6.60 9.87 -9.47
C GLU A 139 6.35 11.30 -9.98
N ASN A 140 6.79 11.60 -11.21
CA ASN A 140 6.56 12.87 -11.92
C ASN A 140 5.40 12.82 -12.93
N MET A 141 4.60 11.74 -12.91
CA MET A 141 3.53 11.49 -13.88
C MET A 141 4.01 11.37 -15.33
N ILE A 142 5.28 11.00 -15.52
CA ILE A 142 5.82 10.74 -16.85
C ILE A 142 5.50 9.29 -17.22
N LEU A 143 4.80 9.11 -18.32
CA LEU A 143 4.45 7.76 -18.83
C LEU A 143 5.73 7.00 -19.16
N GLN A 144 5.88 5.83 -18.53
CA GLN A 144 7.01 4.95 -18.78
C GLN A 144 6.90 4.33 -20.16
N SER A 145 7.80 4.70 -21.07
CA SER A 145 7.86 4.16 -22.43
C SER A 145 8.06 2.65 -22.42
N ARG A 146 7.26 1.93 -23.20
CA ARG A 146 7.28 0.47 -23.30
C ARG A 146 7.61 0.05 -24.72
N GLY A 147 8.91 -0.08 -25.03
CA GLY A 147 9.37 -0.62 -26.30
C GLY A 147 9.24 -2.13 -26.40
N MET A 148 9.56 -2.70 -27.56
CA MET A 148 9.49 -4.15 -27.84
C MET A 148 10.25 -4.97 -26.78
N SER A 149 11.43 -4.52 -26.34
CA SER A 149 12.23 -5.19 -25.30
C SER A 149 11.49 -5.32 -23.95
N PHE A 150 10.62 -4.36 -23.61
CA PHE A 150 9.76 -4.45 -22.42
C PHE A 150 8.78 -5.62 -22.56
N PHE A 151 8.08 -5.73 -23.67
CA PHE A 151 7.08 -6.80 -23.88
C PHE A 151 7.71 -8.19 -23.91
N ILE A 152 8.91 -8.33 -24.50
CA ILE A 152 9.66 -9.59 -24.46
C ILE A 152 10.01 -9.96 -23.02
N ARG A 153 10.56 -9.02 -22.23
CA ARG A 153 10.87 -9.26 -20.82
C ARG A 153 9.62 -9.56 -19.99
N ALA A 154 8.52 -8.85 -20.24
CA ALA A 154 7.25 -9.11 -19.58
C ALA A 154 6.74 -10.52 -19.85
N LEU A 155 6.78 -10.96 -21.12
CA LEU A 155 6.40 -12.32 -21.49
C LEU A 155 7.29 -13.37 -20.83
N CYS A 156 8.61 -13.19 -20.85
CA CYS A 156 9.54 -14.08 -20.15
C CYS A 156 9.21 -14.15 -18.65
N THR A 157 8.94 -13.00 -18.02
CA THR A 157 8.57 -12.93 -16.59
C THR A 157 7.25 -13.65 -16.31
N MET A 158 6.26 -13.58 -17.22
CA MET A 158 5.02 -14.35 -17.07
C MET A 158 5.28 -15.86 -17.06
N TYR A 159 6.12 -16.38 -17.94
CA TYR A 159 6.48 -17.81 -17.95
C TYR A 159 7.26 -18.22 -16.71
N ILE A 160 8.18 -17.37 -16.23
CA ILE A 160 8.90 -17.59 -14.97
C ILE A 160 7.92 -17.66 -13.80
N ARG A 161 6.99 -16.70 -13.69
CA ARG A 161 5.93 -16.70 -12.68
C ARG A 161 5.10 -17.97 -12.74
N LYS A 162 4.65 -18.37 -13.95
CA LYS A 162 3.87 -19.61 -14.13
C LYS A 162 4.62 -20.83 -13.62
N PHE A 163 5.93 -20.93 -13.91
CA PHE A 163 6.76 -22.00 -13.38
C PHE A 163 6.83 -21.95 -11.86
N VAL A 164 7.14 -20.80 -11.28
CA VAL A 164 7.29 -20.63 -9.83
C VAL A 164 6.00 -20.91 -9.09
N TYR A 165 4.88 -20.35 -9.54
CA TYR A 165 3.57 -20.58 -8.94
C TYR A 165 3.12 -22.04 -8.99
N LYS A 166 3.42 -22.75 -10.08
CA LYS A 166 3.14 -24.18 -10.19
C LYS A 166 3.86 -25.01 -9.13
N HIS A 167 5.04 -24.57 -8.68
CA HIS A 167 5.86 -25.25 -7.68
C HIS A 167 5.63 -24.73 -6.26
N ALA A 168 4.91 -23.61 -6.11
CA ALA A 168 4.57 -23.06 -4.82
C ALA A 168 3.45 -23.84 -4.14
N ASP A 169 3.55 -24.00 -2.81
CA ASP A 169 2.49 -24.57 -1.99
C ASP A 169 1.33 -23.59 -1.81
N ALA A 170 1.62 -22.29 -1.73
CA ALA A 170 0.64 -21.22 -1.62
C ALA A 170 1.21 -19.86 -2.11
N THR A 171 0.32 -18.88 -2.23
CA THR A 171 0.69 -17.49 -2.50
C THR A 171 0.09 -16.55 -1.45
N ILE A 172 0.85 -15.54 -1.02
CA ILE A 172 0.41 -14.46 -0.15
C ILE A 172 0.36 -13.17 -0.96
N ASN A 173 -0.78 -12.51 -0.96
CA ASN A 173 -1.04 -11.33 -1.77
C ASN A 173 -1.64 -10.23 -0.92
N TYR A 174 -1.35 -8.98 -1.19
CA TYR A 174 -1.93 -7.89 -0.41
C TYR A 174 -3.07 -7.14 -1.11
N ALA A 175 -3.66 -7.76 -2.14
CA ALA A 175 -4.89 -7.28 -2.76
C ALA A 175 -5.71 -8.44 -3.31
N SER A 176 -7.04 -8.33 -3.23
CA SER A 176 -7.99 -9.39 -3.63
C SER A 176 -8.00 -9.68 -5.13
N CYS A 177 -7.52 -8.76 -5.96
CA CYS A 177 -7.35 -9.00 -7.41
C CYS A 177 -6.46 -10.22 -7.73
N ALA A 178 -5.72 -10.74 -6.74
CA ALA A 178 -5.02 -12.01 -6.84
C ALA A 178 -5.96 -13.17 -7.24
N TYR A 179 -7.20 -13.18 -6.73
CA TYR A 179 -8.20 -14.21 -7.06
C TYR A 179 -8.64 -14.21 -8.52
N ASP A 180 -8.46 -13.08 -9.21
CA ASP A 180 -8.78 -12.94 -10.63
C ASP A 180 -7.55 -13.19 -11.53
N ILE A 181 -6.37 -12.82 -11.05
CA ILE A 181 -5.13 -12.85 -11.84
C ILE A 181 -4.44 -14.20 -11.75
N LEU A 182 -4.22 -14.74 -10.54
CA LEU A 182 -3.37 -15.92 -10.33
C LEU A 182 -3.94 -17.23 -10.90
N PRO A 183 -5.27 -17.44 -10.98
CA PRO A 183 -5.81 -18.60 -11.69
C PRO A 183 -5.38 -18.69 -13.14
N SER A 184 -5.13 -17.56 -13.83
CA SER A 184 -4.60 -17.54 -15.19
C SER A 184 -3.21 -18.18 -15.32
N TYR A 185 -2.45 -18.19 -14.23
CA TYR A 185 -1.14 -18.86 -14.12
C TYR A 185 -1.26 -20.34 -13.70
N GLY A 186 -2.47 -20.81 -13.40
CA GLY A 186 -2.74 -22.19 -12.96
C GLY A 186 -2.67 -22.38 -11.44
N VAL A 187 -2.79 -21.30 -10.66
CA VAL A 187 -2.89 -21.37 -9.19
C VAL A 187 -4.33 -21.65 -8.79
N ASN A 188 -4.55 -22.68 -7.98
CA ASN A 188 -5.87 -22.96 -7.42
C ASN A 188 -6.26 -21.89 -6.41
N LYS A 189 -7.54 -21.51 -6.36
CA LYS A 189 -8.04 -20.44 -5.49
C LYS A 189 -7.83 -20.75 -3.99
N ASP A 190 -7.86 -22.00 -3.58
CA ASP A 190 -7.59 -22.47 -2.23
C ASP A 190 -6.14 -22.28 -1.75
N LYS A 191 -5.23 -22.00 -2.69
CA LYS A 191 -3.82 -21.67 -2.45
C LYS A 191 -3.52 -20.18 -2.51
N ILE A 192 -4.52 -19.33 -2.71
CA ILE A 192 -4.38 -17.88 -2.79
C ILE A 192 -4.85 -17.28 -1.47
N PHE A 193 -3.93 -16.66 -0.74
CA PHE A 193 -4.22 -15.96 0.51
C PHE A 193 -4.03 -14.46 0.31
N VAL A 194 -4.95 -13.67 0.85
CA VAL A 194 -4.91 -12.21 0.77
C VAL A 194 -4.72 -11.66 2.19
N THR A 195 -3.64 -10.93 2.41
CA THR A 195 -3.31 -10.33 3.71
C THR A 195 -3.56 -8.83 3.74
N TYR A 196 -4.04 -8.27 2.64
CA TYR A 196 -4.24 -6.83 2.46
C TYR A 196 -2.97 -6.01 2.76
N ASN A 197 -2.98 -4.73 2.49
CA ASN A 197 -1.91 -3.81 2.87
C ASN A 197 -2.38 -3.03 4.10
N THR A 198 -2.09 -3.54 5.29
CA THR A 198 -2.66 -3.05 6.55
C THR A 198 -1.57 -2.44 7.44
N PRO A 199 -1.75 -1.21 7.95
CA PRO A 199 -0.89 -0.64 8.98
C PRO A 199 -1.13 -1.33 10.33
N ASN A 200 -0.43 -0.88 11.37
CA ASN A 200 -0.71 -1.33 12.75
C ASN A 200 -2.06 -0.77 13.26
N THR A 201 -3.15 -1.42 12.81
CA THR A 201 -4.51 -0.99 13.14
C THR A 201 -4.83 -1.03 14.63
N GLU A 202 -4.27 -1.96 15.38
CA GLU A 202 -4.45 -2.01 16.84
C GLU A 202 -3.91 -0.75 17.52
N SER A 203 -2.68 -0.35 17.15
CA SER A 203 -2.07 0.87 17.68
C SER A 203 -2.89 2.11 17.30
N LEU A 204 -3.41 2.14 16.06
CA LEU A 204 -4.23 3.25 15.58
C LEU A 204 -5.57 3.34 16.32
N ILE A 205 -6.24 2.22 16.56
CA ILE A 205 -7.51 2.19 17.31
C ILE A 205 -7.30 2.59 18.77
N ARG A 206 -6.26 2.09 19.44
CA ARG A 206 -5.90 2.51 20.80
C ARG A 206 -5.56 4.00 20.86
N LEU A 207 -4.87 4.52 19.86
CA LEU A 207 -4.55 5.94 19.76
C LEU A 207 -5.80 6.78 19.53
N ARG A 208 -6.72 6.31 18.68
CA ARG A 208 -8.02 6.95 18.45
C ARG A 208 -8.80 7.16 19.75
N GLU A 209 -8.84 6.19 20.65
CA GLU A 209 -9.51 6.33 21.95
C GLU A 209 -8.94 7.51 22.77
N LYS A 210 -7.62 7.67 22.76
CA LYS A 210 -6.95 8.80 23.41
C LYS A 210 -7.28 10.13 22.74
N VAL A 211 -7.29 10.14 21.39
CA VAL A 211 -7.63 11.33 20.59
C VAL A 211 -9.07 11.78 20.87
N LEU A 212 -10.03 10.84 20.89
CA LEU A 212 -11.44 11.13 21.18
C LEU A 212 -11.66 11.75 22.57
N SER A 213 -10.76 11.49 23.52
CA SER A 213 -10.82 12.00 24.88
C SER A 213 -10.07 13.32 25.06
N ALA A 214 -9.33 13.77 24.05
CA ALA A 214 -8.55 14.99 24.08
C ALA A 214 -9.38 16.22 23.74
N PRO A 215 -8.97 17.42 24.22
CA PRO A 215 -9.60 18.66 23.75
C PRO A 215 -9.35 18.84 22.25
N PRO A 216 -10.30 19.50 21.54
CA PRO A 216 -10.12 19.80 20.12
C PRO A 216 -8.83 20.59 19.85
N LEU A 217 -8.10 20.19 18.83
CA LEU A 217 -6.90 20.89 18.34
C LEU A 217 -7.25 22.03 17.39
N LEU A 218 -8.34 21.83 16.63
CA LEU A 218 -8.71 22.69 15.52
C LEU A 218 -10.09 23.31 15.72
N GLU A 219 -10.35 24.45 15.08
CA GLU A 219 -11.68 25.00 14.99
C GLU A 219 -12.62 24.07 14.23
N LYS A 220 -13.90 24.03 14.63
CA LYS A 220 -14.91 23.23 13.96
C LYS A 220 -15.20 23.78 12.55
N LYS A 221 -14.83 22.99 11.55
CA LYS A 221 -15.07 23.29 10.12
C LYS A 221 -15.47 22.03 9.38
N GLN A 222 -16.06 22.20 8.18
CA GLN A 222 -16.20 21.09 7.22
C GLN A 222 -14.86 20.83 6.55
N ARG A 223 -14.00 20.03 7.19
CA ARG A 223 -12.62 19.83 6.76
C ARG A 223 -12.49 18.65 5.81
N ILE A 224 -11.94 18.95 4.63
CA ILE A 224 -11.51 17.96 3.65
C ILE A 224 -10.01 17.74 3.88
N LEU A 225 -9.62 16.49 4.12
CA LEU A 225 -8.26 16.13 4.53
C LEU A 225 -7.55 15.33 3.45
N HIS A 226 -6.30 15.71 3.17
CA HIS A 226 -5.34 14.91 2.45
C HIS A 226 -4.08 14.70 3.29
N ILE A 227 -3.58 13.46 3.34
CA ILE A 227 -2.33 13.12 4.02
C ILE A 227 -1.45 12.33 3.07
N GLY A 228 -0.22 12.80 2.85
CA GLY A 228 0.73 12.08 2.03
C GLY A 228 1.93 12.90 1.58
N ARG A 229 2.90 12.23 0.98
CA ARG A 229 4.04 12.89 0.35
C ARG A 229 3.54 13.70 -0.85
N LEU A 230 3.94 14.96 -0.96
CA LEU A 230 3.52 15.86 -2.04
C LEU A 230 4.38 15.63 -3.30
N VAL A 231 3.95 14.66 -4.09
CA VAL A 231 4.54 14.26 -5.38
C VAL A 231 3.44 14.22 -6.45
N LYS A 232 3.79 14.41 -7.71
CA LYS A 232 2.82 14.54 -8.82
C LYS A 232 1.82 13.40 -8.89
N TRP A 233 2.24 12.16 -8.67
CA TRP A 233 1.32 11.00 -8.73
C TRP A 233 0.26 10.95 -7.62
N LYS A 234 0.40 11.77 -6.56
CA LYS A 234 -0.63 11.92 -5.52
C LYS A 234 -1.78 12.82 -5.95
N ARG A 235 -1.59 13.56 -7.03
CA ARG A 235 -2.61 14.41 -7.66
C ARG A 235 -3.29 15.39 -6.70
N VAL A 236 -2.50 15.97 -5.78
CA VAL A 236 -3.02 17.01 -4.87
C VAL A 236 -3.41 18.28 -5.66
N ASP A 237 -2.77 18.52 -6.81
CA ASP A 237 -3.17 19.49 -7.80
C ASP A 237 -4.66 19.35 -8.19
N LEU A 238 -5.09 18.14 -8.51
CA LEU A 238 -6.47 17.84 -8.87
C LEU A 238 -7.46 18.09 -7.72
N LEU A 239 -7.02 17.80 -6.48
CA LEU A 239 -7.83 18.04 -5.29
C LEU A 239 -8.03 19.55 -5.05
N ILE A 240 -6.98 20.37 -5.25
CA ILE A 240 -7.08 21.81 -5.14
C ILE A 240 -8.04 22.38 -6.21
N ASP A 241 -7.93 21.90 -7.46
CA ASP A 241 -8.84 22.31 -8.55
C ASP A 241 -10.30 21.93 -8.24
N ALA A 242 -10.53 20.72 -7.71
CA ALA A 242 -11.86 20.30 -7.31
C ALA A 242 -12.42 21.14 -6.16
N TYR A 243 -11.57 21.45 -5.17
CA TYR A 243 -11.96 22.28 -4.03
C TYR A 243 -12.30 23.72 -4.46
N ALA A 244 -11.54 24.30 -5.39
CA ALA A 244 -11.82 25.63 -5.95
C ALA A 244 -13.24 25.77 -6.54
N LYS A 245 -13.77 24.66 -7.08
CA LYS A 245 -15.12 24.64 -7.70
C LYS A 245 -16.24 24.64 -6.66
N ILE A 246 -16.00 24.06 -5.48
CA ILE A 246 -17.03 23.90 -4.46
C ILE A 246 -16.96 24.93 -3.34
N CYS A 247 -15.78 25.42 -2.97
CA CYS A 247 -15.56 26.27 -1.82
C CYS A 247 -16.41 27.57 -1.80
N PRO A 248 -16.84 28.18 -2.92
CA PRO A 248 -17.72 29.34 -2.89
C PRO A 248 -19.10 29.03 -2.26
N ASN A 249 -19.58 27.80 -2.42
CA ASN A 249 -20.86 27.35 -1.88
C ASN A 249 -20.76 26.84 -0.43
N TYR A 250 -19.55 26.66 0.09
CA TYR A 250 -19.25 26.10 1.42
C TYR A 250 -18.30 27.01 2.19
N PRO A 251 -18.77 28.18 2.69
CA PRO A 251 -17.91 29.16 3.35
C PRO A 251 -17.19 28.62 4.58
N ASP A 252 -17.78 27.64 5.28
CA ASP A 252 -17.22 27.00 6.47
C ASP A 252 -16.34 25.78 6.15
N SER A 253 -16.10 25.47 4.88
CA SER A 253 -15.21 24.38 4.49
C SER A 253 -13.74 24.81 4.47
N GLU A 254 -12.84 23.85 4.67
CA GLU A 254 -11.39 24.00 4.61
C GLU A 254 -10.78 22.76 3.95
N LEU A 255 -9.82 22.97 3.05
CA LEU A 255 -8.97 21.90 2.55
C LEU A 255 -7.66 21.89 3.32
N THR A 256 -7.45 20.85 4.12
CA THR A 256 -6.21 20.65 4.89
C THR A 256 -5.32 19.64 4.19
N ILE A 257 -4.08 20.01 3.91
CA ILE A 257 -3.06 19.19 3.25
C ILE A 257 -1.91 18.96 4.22
N ILE A 258 -1.74 17.70 4.63
CA ILE A 258 -0.65 17.27 5.53
C ILE A 258 0.37 16.47 4.74
N GLY A 259 1.59 16.94 4.77
CA GLY A 259 2.71 16.29 4.10
C GLY A 259 3.74 17.29 3.59
N ASN A 260 4.80 16.76 3.01
CA ASN A 260 5.84 17.53 2.37
C ASN A 260 6.32 16.80 1.11
N GLY A 261 6.94 17.53 0.20
CA GLY A 261 7.46 16.94 -1.03
C GLY A 261 7.82 17.99 -2.08
N PRO A 262 8.37 17.54 -3.21
CA PRO A 262 8.84 18.45 -4.27
C PRO A 262 7.74 19.31 -4.91
N GLU A 263 6.46 18.93 -4.75
CA GLU A 263 5.34 19.71 -5.32
C GLU A 263 4.79 20.79 -4.37
N MET A 264 5.33 20.93 -3.15
CA MET A 264 4.81 21.87 -2.14
C MET A 264 4.64 23.28 -2.70
N GLU A 265 5.70 23.84 -3.28
CA GLU A 265 5.71 25.23 -3.82
C GLU A 265 4.73 25.38 -4.99
N ASN A 266 4.68 24.39 -5.90
CA ASN A 266 3.75 24.38 -7.02
C ASN A 266 2.28 24.38 -6.56
N LEU A 267 1.97 23.57 -5.54
CA LEU A 267 0.63 23.45 -5.00
C LEU A 267 0.20 24.71 -4.23
N GLN A 268 1.09 25.33 -3.48
CA GLN A 268 0.84 26.60 -2.82
C GLN A 268 0.57 27.72 -3.85
N TYR A 269 1.39 27.82 -4.88
CA TYR A 269 1.19 28.76 -5.97
C TYR A 269 -0.14 28.53 -6.71
N GLN A 270 -0.52 27.28 -6.95
CA GLN A 270 -1.83 26.94 -7.54
C GLN A 270 -2.98 27.43 -6.65
N ALA A 271 -2.92 27.17 -5.35
CA ALA A 271 -3.96 27.60 -4.41
C ALA A 271 -4.07 29.15 -4.34
N GLU A 272 -2.96 29.86 -4.35
CA GLU A 272 -2.93 31.34 -4.39
C GLU A 272 -3.57 31.88 -5.67
N ASN A 273 -3.20 31.33 -6.84
CA ASN A 273 -3.76 31.76 -8.13
C ASN A 273 -5.26 31.50 -8.25
N LEU A 274 -5.78 30.51 -7.57
CA LEU A 274 -7.20 30.20 -7.51
C LEU A 274 -7.94 31.00 -6.42
N GLY A 275 -7.27 31.92 -5.73
CA GLY A 275 -7.86 32.74 -4.66
C GLY A 275 -8.24 31.96 -3.41
N LEU A 276 -7.57 30.85 -3.13
CA LEU A 276 -7.87 29.93 -2.03
C LEU A 276 -7.04 30.21 -0.76
N THR A 277 -6.36 31.34 -0.69
CA THR A 277 -5.58 31.75 0.48
C THR A 277 -6.43 31.70 1.75
N GLY A 278 -5.98 31.00 2.79
CA GLY A 278 -6.71 30.79 4.04
C GLY A 278 -7.84 29.74 3.96
N ARG A 279 -8.13 29.20 2.77
CA ARG A 279 -9.10 28.14 2.56
C ARG A 279 -8.42 26.78 2.30
N VAL A 280 -7.22 26.80 1.72
CA VAL A 280 -6.33 25.66 1.60
C VAL A 280 -5.18 25.86 2.59
N VAL A 281 -5.05 24.93 3.53
CA VAL A 281 -4.07 24.99 4.61
C VAL A 281 -3.02 23.89 4.40
N PHE A 282 -1.78 24.31 4.16
CA PHE A 282 -0.62 23.42 4.09
C PHE A 282 0.05 23.35 5.45
N VAL A 283 -0.16 22.24 6.14
CA VAL A 283 0.34 22.05 7.53
C VAL A 283 1.81 21.64 7.56
N GLY A 284 2.32 21.10 6.46
CA GLY A 284 3.62 20.45 6.45
C GLY A 284 3.53 18.99 6.91
N ALA A 285 4.66 18.32 7.10
CA ALA A 285 4.71 16.93 7.52
C ALA A 285 4.51 16.81 9.04
N ILE A 286 3.54 16.02 9.47
CA ILE A 286 3.31 15.66 10.86
C ILE A 286 3.81 14.23 11.07
N TYR A 287 4.71 14.05 12.05
CA TYR A 287 5.28 12.75 12.40
C TYR A 287 4.76 12.21 13.74
N ASP A 288 4.17 13.07 14.58
CA ASP A 288 3.54 12.65 15.80
C ASP A 288 2.17 12.00 15.50
N PRO A 289 2.00 10.70 15.83
CA PRO A 289 0.77 10.00 15.51
C PRO A 289 -0.47 10.54 16.23
N PHE A 290 -0.29 11.14 17.43
CA PHE A 290 -1.41 11.69 18.18
C PHE A 290 -1.95 12.95 17.51
N THR A 291 -1.09 13.89 17.18
CA THR A 291 -1.45 15.11 16.42
C THR A 291 -2.08 14.76 15.06
N LEU A 292 -1.50 13.79 14.33
CA LEU A 292 -2.07 13.33 13.06
C LEU A 292 -3.47 12.75 13.26
N GLY A 293 -3.66 11.99 14.35
CA GLY A 293 -4.95 11.45 14.74
C GLY A 293 -5.99 12.52 15.05
N GLN A 294 -5.59 13.63 15.70
CA GLN A 294 -6.48 14.77 15.94
C GLN A 294 -6.96 15.40 14.63
N TYR A 295 -6.06 15.63 13.67
CA TYR A 295 -6.45 16.10 12.33
C TYR A 295 -7.43 15.16 11.63
N MET A 296 -7.21 13.84 11.70
CA MET A 296 -8.14 12.86 11.15
C MET A 296 -9.51 12.92 11.85
N HIS A 297 -9.51 12.91 13.19
CA HIS A 297 -10.74 12.93 13.98
C HIS A 297 -11.58 14.20 13.73
N GLU A 298 -10.92 15.34 13.56
CA GLU A 298 -11.56 16.64 13.39
C GLU A 298 -11.81 17.01 11.91
N SER A 299 -11.67 16.03 11.01
CA SER A 299 -11.99 16.16 9.59
C SER A 299 -13.33 15.51 9.26
N SER A 300 -13.92 15.92 8.13
CA SER A 300 -15.21 15.44 7.65
C SER A 300 -15.08 14.38 6.56
N ILE A 301 -14.10 14.54 5.68
CA ILE A 301 -13.88 13.68 4.50
C ILE A 301 -12.38 13.51 4.31
N TYR A 302 -11.95 12.29 4.01
CA TYR A 302 -10.59 12.00 3.55
C TYR A 302 -10.56 11.86 2.03
N VAL A 303 -9.60 12.51 1.35
CA VAL A 303 -9.47 12.45 -0.10
C VAL A 303 -8.08 11.98 -0.51
N LEU A 304 -8.03 10.96 -1.35
CA LEU A 304 -6.83 10.49 -2.03
C LEU A 304 -7.02 10.58 -3.55
N ALA A 305 -6.60 11.68 -4.14
CA ALA A 305 -6.85 11.98 -5.55
C ALA A 305 -5.99 11.20 -6.55
N GLY A 306 -4.88 10.64 -6.07
CA GLY A 306 -3.92 9.90 -6.90
C GLY A 306 -3.53 8.56 -6.31
N MET A 307 -2.27 8.13 -6.59
CA MET A 307 -1.76 6.83 -6.20
C MET A 307 -1.92 6.55 -4.70
N GLY A 308 -2.37 5.35 -4.38
CA GLY A 308 -2.76 4.89 -3.05
C GLY A 308 -1.65 4.89 -1.98
N GLY A 309 -1.99 4.42 -0.82
CA GLY A 309 -1.14 4.34 0.35
C GLY A 309 -1.94 3.93 1.58
N LEU A 310 -1.23 3.66 2.68
CA LEU A 310 -1.82 3.25 3.95
C LEU A 310 -2.71 4.32 4.62
N SER A 311 -2.65 5.55 4.12
CA SER A 311 -3.45 6.67 4.65
C SER A 311 -4.97 6.48 4.52
N ILE A 312 -5.43 5.65 3.58
CA ILE A 312 -6.85 5.25 3.53
C ILE A 312 -7.20 4.43 4.78
N ASN A 313 -6.42 3.41 5.11
CA ASN A 313 -6.64 2.60 6.31
C ASN A 313 -6.62 3.46 7.58
N GLU A 314 -5.67 4.40 7.66
CA GLU A 314 -5.56 5.33 8.79
C GLU A 314 -6.82 6.20 8.92
N ALA A 315 -7.28 6.80 7.81
CA ALA A 315 -8.51 7.60 7.78
C ALA A 315 -9.74 6.78 8.20
N MET A 316 -9.84 5.52 7.73
CA MET A 316 -10.91 4.59 8.11
C MET A 316 -10.89 4.25 9.60
N CYS A 317 -9.71 4.15 10.23
CA CYS A 317 -9.59 4.00 11.69
C CYS A 317 -10.21 5.16 12.46
N TYR A 318 -10.28 6.37 11.87
CA TYR A 318 -10.89 7.55 12.47
C TYR A 318 -12.33 7.81 12.00
N SER A 319 -12.98 6.82 11.41
CA SER A 319 -14.36 6.91 10.92
C SER A 319 -14.55 7.99 9.84
N LEU A 320 -13.56 8.18 8.98
CA LEU A 320 -13.72 9.10 7.84
C LEU A 320 -14.30 8.39 6.63
N PRO A 321 -15.30 8.97 5.96
CA PRO A 321 -15.65 8.58 4.60
C PRO A 321 -14.49 8.93 3.67
N VAL A 322 -14.25 8.07 2.68
CA VAL A 322 -13.11 8.19 1.77
C VAL A 322 -13.58 8.48 0.35
N ILE A 323 -12.94 9.47 -0.29
CA ILE A 323 -13.07 9.67 -1.74
C ILE A 323 -11.72 9.40 -2.38
N CYS A 324 -11.66 8.49 -3.35
CA CYS A 324 -10.43 8.15 -4.04
C CYS A 324 -10.67 7.83 -5.52
N SER A 325 -9.62 7.82 -6.32
CA SER A 325 -9.64 7.24 -7.66
C SER A 325 -9.11 5.80 -7.61
N VAL A 326 -9.47 5.00 -8.61
CA VAL A 326 -8.85 3.68 -8.79
C VAL A 326 -7.45 3.87 -9.37
N CYS A 327 -6.42 3.48 -8.62
CA CYS A 327 -5.03 3.68 -9.00
C CYS A 327 -4.20 2.40 -9.02
N ASP A 328 -4.02 1.75 -7.86
CA ASP A 328 -3.19 0.54 -7.73
C ASP A 328 -4.00 -0.71 -7.37
N GLY A 329 -5.28 -0.57 -7.12
CA GLY A 329 -6.22 -1.64 -6.82
C GLY A 329 -6.36 -1.98 -5.34
N THR A 330 -5.48 -1.49 -4.45
CA THR A 330 -5.64 -1.72 -2.99
C THR A 330 -6.85 -0.98 -2.43
N GLU A 331 -7.19 0.16 -3.00
CA GLU A 331 -8.39 0.91 -2.64
C GLU A 331 -9.68 0.11 -2.86
N LYS A 332 -9.70 -0.83 -3.82
CA LYS A 332 -10.88 -1.68 -4.09
C LYS A 332 -11.21 -2.63 -2.95
N ASP A 333 -10.20 -3.02 -2.17
CA ASP A 333 -10.39 -3.85 -0.99
C ASP A 333 -10.90 -3.03 0.20
N LEU A 334 -10.57 -1.75 0.24
CA LEU A 334 -10.88 -0.84 1.33
C LEU A 334 -12.22 -0.12 1.13
N ILE A 335 -12.47 0.38 -0.08
CA ILE A 335 -13.62 1.22 -0.39
C ILE A 335 -14.64 0.45 -1.22
N GLN A 336 -15.88 0.50 -0.77
CA GLN A 336 -17.04 0.07 -1.51
C GLN A 336 -17.86 1.31 -1.89
N ASP A 337 -17.98 1.57 -3.20
CA ASP A 337 -18.64 2.75 -3.74
C ASP A 337 -20.06 2.89 -3.25
N GLY A 338 -20.43 4.07 -2.74
CA GLY A 338 -21.75 4.35 -2.18
C GLY A 338 -22.03 3.72 -0.81
N VAL A 339 -21.05 3.06 -0.15
CA VAL A 339 -21.23 2.37 1.13
C VAL A 339 -20.34 2.94 2.23
N ASN A 340 -19.05 3.13 1.95
CA ASN A 340 -18.10 3.73 2.88
C ASN A 340 -17.23 4.82 2.24
N GLY A 341 -17.51 5.17 0.99
CA GLY A 341 -16.80 6.18 0.23
C GLY A 341 -17.31 6.27 -1.19
N TYR A 342 -16.62 7.07 -2.00
CA TYR A 342 -16.88 7.19 -3.43
C TYR A 342 -15.61 7.08 -4.25
N TYR A 343 -15.74 6.43 -5.41
CA TYR A 343 -14.78 6.58 -6.48
C TYR A 343 -15.12 7.78 -7.34
N PHE A 344 -14.12 8.53 -7.75
CA PHE A 344 -14.25 9.54 -8.79
C PHE A 344 -13.41 9.13 -10.02
N GLU A 345 -13.76 9.69 -11.17
CA GLU A 345 -13.06 9.44 -12.42
C GLU A 345 -11.63 9.99 -12.36
N SER A 346 -10.64 9.13 -12.52
CA SER A 346 -9.22 9.48 -12.39
C SER A 346 -8.85 10.65 -13.33
N GLY A 347 -8.22 11.69 -12.77
CA GLY A 347 -7.83 12.89 -13.51
C GLY A 347 -8.95 13.89 -13.75
N ASN A 348 -10.17 13.65 -13.26
CA ASN A 348 -11.33 14.51 -13.47
C ASN A 348 -11.69 15.30 -12.19
N ALA A 349 -11.32 16.60 -12.17
CA ALA A 349 -11.62 17.49 -11.04
C ALA A 349 -13.12 17.74 -10.84
N ASP A 350 -13.94 17.73 -11.90
CA ASP A 350 -15.38 17.90 -11.79
C ASP A 350 -16.04 16.67 -11.13
N SER A 351 -15.57 15.47 -11.48
CA SER A 351 -16.02 14.24 -10.83
C SER A 351 -15.68 14.24 -9.34
N LEU A 352 -14.43 14.64 -8.99
CA LEU A 352 -14.00 14.74 -7.60
C LEU A 352 -14.82 15.80 -6.83
N ALA A 353 -15.00 16.99 -7.42
CA ALA A 353 -15.81 18.07 -6.83
C ALA A 353 -17.25 17.61 -6.52
N LYS A 354 -17.91 16.92 -7.45
CA LYS A 354 -19.25 16.35 -7.26
C LYS A 354 -19.31 15.36 -6.09
N SER A 355 -18.32 14.49 -5.96
CA SER A 355 -18.27 13.51 -4.87
C SER A 355 -18.08 14.18 -3.51
N ILE A 356 -17.21 15.19 -3.43
CA ILE A 356 -17.02 15.99 -2.20
C ILE A 356 -18.30 16.75 -1.85
N GLU A 357 -18.87 17.48 -2.81
CA GLU A 357 -20.08 18.27 -2.60
C GLU A 357 -21.26 17.39 -2.15
N TYR A 358 -21.41 16.20 -2.74
CA TYR A 358 -22.46 15.27 -2.36
C TYR A 358 -22.35 14.87 -0.88
N LEU A 359 -21.16 14.55 -0.38
CA LEU A 359 -20.97 14.23 1.04
C LEU A 359 -21.18 15.45 1.93
N LEU A 360 -20.66 16.64 1.56
CA LEU A 360 -20.86 17.86 2.36
C LEU A 360 -22.34 18.24 2.52
N ARG A 361 -23.17 17.96 1.51
CA ARG A 361 -24.62 18.16 1.57
C ARG A 361 -25.35 17.10 2.40
N ASN A 362 -24.73 15.96 2.68
CA ASN A 362 -25.36 14.82 3.35
C ASN A 362 -24.59 14.38 4.61
N PRO A 363 -24.62 15.18 5.71
CA PRO A 363 -23.85 14.86 6.94
C PRO A 363 -24.18 13.50 7.55
N GLN A 364 -25.44 13.05 7.43
CA GLN A 364 -25.87 11.73 7.92
C GLN A 364 -25.19 10.61 7.13
N MET A 365 -25.03 10.78 5.82
CA MET A 365 -24.34 9.82 4.97
C MET A 365 -22.83 9.81 5.26
N MET A 366 -22.22 11.00 5.47
CA MET A 366 -20.81 11.07 5.90
C MET A 366 -20.58 10.25 7.16
N LYS A 367 -21.46 10.39 8.16
CA LYS A 367 -21.36 9.61 9.40
C LYS A 367 -21.54 8.12 9.13
N ALA A 368 -22.56 7.72 8.38
CA ALA A 368 -22.81 6.32 8.07
C ALA A 368 -21.63 5.67 7.32
N PHE A 369 -21.04 6.35 6.34
CA PHE A 369 -19.87 5.87 5.62
C PHE A 369 -18.64 5.73 6.52
N GLY A 370 -18.45 6.70 7.42
CA GLY A 370 -17.39 6.65 8.41
C GLY A 370 -17.52 5.47 9.37
N ASP A 371 -18.74 5.22 9.86
CA ASP A 371 -19.03 4.08 10.75
C ASP A 371 -18.78 2.74 10.04
N VAL A 372 -19.16 2.61 8.76
CA VAL A 372 -18.86 1.41 7.95
C VAL A 372 -17.35 1.26 7.71
N SER A 373 -16.65 2.36 7.44
CA SER A 373 -15.18 2.36 7.28
C SER A 373 -14.49 1.81 8.52
N LEU A 374 -14.85 2.32 9.71
CA LEU A 374 -14.27 1.87 10.97
C LEU A 374 -14.59 0.38 11.23
N LYS A 375 -15.83 -0.03 11.02
CA LYS A 375 -16.28 -1.41 11.19
C LYS A 375 -15.46 -2.36 10.31
N LYS A 376 -15.26 -2.00 9.04
CA LYS A 376 -14.47 -2.80 8.10
C LYS A 376 -13.01 -3.00 8.59
N ILE A 377 -12.38 -1.95 9.13
CA ILE A 377 -11.06 -2.08 9.73
C ILE A 377 -11.10 -3.00 10.96
N GLN A 378 -12.06 -2.83 11.84
CA GLN A 378 -12.13 -3.61 13.09
C GLN A 378 -12.44 -5.10 12.87
N GLU A 379 -13.25 -5.43 11.86
CA GLU A 379 -13.75 -6.79 11.65
C GLU A 379 -13.02 -7.55 10.53
N GLU A 380 -12.54 -6.85 9.47
CA GLU A 380 -12.06 -7.50 8.26
C GLU A 380 -10.59 -7.25 7.98
N ILE A 381 -10.13 -5.98 8.06
CA ILE A 381 -8.80 -5.57 7.59
C ILE A 381 -7.98 -5.00 8.74
N ASN A 382 -7.66 -5.84 9.72
CA ASN A 382 -6.80 -5.50 10.85
C ASN A 382 -5.63 -6.48 10.96
N LEU A 383 -4.65 -6.16 11.81
CA LEU A 383 -3.47 -7.00 11.99
C LEU A 383 -3.81 -8.41 12.44
N ASP A 384 -4.85 -8.58 13.25
CA ASP A 384 -5.18 -9.87 13.82
C ASP A 384 -5.85 -10.80 12.80
N THR A 385 -6.70 -10.25 11.92
CA THR A 385 -7.36 -11.02 10.85
C THR A 385 -6.43 -11.39 9.71
N VAL A 386 -5.38 -10.58 9.45
CA VAL A 386 -4.49 -10.75 8.28
C VAL A 386 -3.16 -11.44 8.61
N SER A 387 -2.88 -11.75 9.88
CA SER A 387 -1.61 -12.38 10.34
C SER A 387 -1.68 -13.89 10.61
#